data_dd8068eabacdddaedf002b2ec45ccd74
#
_entry.id   dd8068eabacdddaedf002b2ec45ccd74
#
_cell.length_a   1.000
_cell.length_b   1.000
_cell.length_c   1.000
_cell.angle_alpha   90.00
_cell.angle_beta   90.00
_cell.angle_gamma   90.00
#
_symmetry.space_group_name_H-M   'P 1'
#
loop_
_entity.id
_entity.type
_entity.pdbx_description
1 polymer ?
#
loop_
_entity_poly.entity_id
_entity_poly.type
_entity_poly.pdbx_seq_one_letter_code
_entity_poly.pdbx_strand_id
1 'polypeptide(L)'
;MSIIETMIDIPMEHERNICGQFDAYLKKIERTLHVTMITRDGALKIIGPEQTIRQAKSVFNNLLELSKRGNTITEQNVDYALSLSFTEKDEQILEIDKDIICRTITGKPVKPKTMGQKQYVDLIRKKMIVFGIGPAGTGKTYLAMSMAIQAFKSGEVSRIILTRPAIEAGEKLGFLPGDLQSKIDPYLRPLYDALYQIMGAESYLHNSEKGLIEVAPLAYMRGRTLDNAFIILDEAQNTTPAQMKMFLTRIGFGSKVIVTGDQSQKDLPAGAASGLDTAIHVLKKIDDIGFCYLTSSDVVRHPLVQKIVEAYDAYEKKDADASRGFRRNSSGTRDRKDGGRKNR
;
A
#
# COMPACT_ATOMS: atom_id res chain seq x y z
N MET A 1 -19.68 21.78 27.48
CA MET A 1 -20.20 20.69 26.63
C MET A 1 -20.98 19.75 27.53
N SER A 2 -22.23 19.43 27.20
CA SER A 2 -23.03 18.47 27.97
C SER A 2 -22.45 17.06 27.82
N ILE A 3 -22.18 16.42 28.94
CA ILE A 3 -21.81 14.99 28.98
C ILE A 3 -23.11 14.22 28.94
N ILE A 4 -23.24 13.29 28.01
CA ILE A 4 -24.37 12.39 27.88
C ILE A 4 -23.90 10.94 27.94
N GLU A 5 -24.83 10.01 28.06
CA GLU A 5 -24.54 8.58 28.05
C GLU A 5 -25.42 7.87 27.01
N THR A 6 -24.91 6.80 26.43
CA THR A 6 -25.64 5.87 25.56
C THR A 6 -25.29 4.43 25.87
N MET A 7 -26.17 3.53 25.55
CA MET A 7 -25.97 2.08 25.70
C MET A 7 -26.06 1.39 24.32
N ILE A 8 -25.27 0.35 24.13
CA ILE A 8 -25.25 -0.50 22.94
C ILE A 8 -25.26 -1.95 23.42
N ASP A 9 -26.11 -2.77 22.90
CA ASP A 9 -26.16 -4.20 23.22
C ASP A 9 -25.01 -4.93 22.50
N ILE A 10 -24.29 -5.78 23.24
CA ILE A 10 -23.23 -6.63 22.72
C ILE A 10 -23.64 -8.09 22.88
N PRO A 11 -23.86 -8.83 21.78
CA PRO A 11 -24.04 -10.27 21.88
C PRO A 11 -22.78 -10.92 22.47
N MET A 12 -22.93 -11.77 23.49
CA MET A 12 -21.82 -12.40 24.23
C MET A 12 -20.81 -13.11 23.31
N GLU A 13 -21.29 -13.71 22.23
CA GLU A 13 -20.46 -14.40 21.22
C GLU A 13 -19.48 -13.47 20.47
N HIS A 14 -19.78 -12.18 20.41
CA HIS A 14 -18.95 -11.17 19.72
C HIS A 14 -18.11 -10.31 20.66
N GLU A 15 -18.41 -10.30 21.97
CA GLU A 15 -17.82 -9.43 22.95
C GLU A 15 -16.27 -9.52 22.95
N ARG A 16 -15.74 -10.75 23.09
CA ARG A 16 -14.29 -10.97 23.10
C ARG A 16 -13.62 -10.52 21.80
N ASN A 17 -14.28 -10.71 20.66
CA ASN A 17 -13.72 -10.35 19.35
C ASN A 17 -13.67 -8.83 19.17
N ILE A 18 -14.66 -8.09 19.68
CA ILE A 18 -14.76 -6.64 19.51
C ILE A 18 -13.97 -5.88 20.56
N CYS A 19 -14.00 -6.34 21.81
CA CYS A 19 -13.28 -5.70 22.92
C CYS A 19 -11.76 -5.95 22.86
N GLY A 20 -11.36 -7.07 22.25
CA GLY A 20 -9.98 -7.53 22.21
C GLY A 20 -9.52 -8.14 23.54
N GLN A 21 -8.28 -8.66 23.58
CA GLN A 21 -7.72 -9.19 24.80
C GLN A 21 -7.54 -8.07 25.86
N PHE A 22 -8.04 -8.30 27.06
CA PHE A 22 -7.98 -7.34 28.18
C PHE A 22 -8.58 -5.96 27.82
N ASP A 23 -9.63 -5.93 26.97
CA ASP A 23 -10.31 -4.74 26.51
C ASP A 23 -9.40 -3.76 25.74
N ALA A 24 -8.36 -4.29 25.10
CA ALA A 24 -7.36 -3.48 24.44
C ALA A 24 -7.95 -2.55 23.35
N TYR A 25 -8.95 -3.04 22.62
CA TYR A 25 -9.61 -2.26 21.57
C TYR A 25 -10.55 -1.20 22.14
N LEU A 26 -11.31 -1.52 23.19
CA LEU A 26 -12.11 -0.52 23.90
C LEU A 26 -11.26 0.60 24.49
N LYS A 27 -10.18 0.25 25.20
CA LYS A 27 -9.23 1.23 25.76
C LYS A 27 -8.59 2.11 24.69
N LYS A 28 -8.37 1.57 23.49
CA LYS A 28 -7.85 2.34 22.35
C LYS A 28 -8.88 3.34 21.86
N ILE A 29 -10.14 2.94 21.71
CA ILE A 29 -11.24 3.81 21.31
C ILE A 29 -11.45 4.91 22.36
N GLU A 30 -11.50 4.57 23.66
CA GLU A 30 -11.61 5.51 24.78
C GLU A 30 -10.54 6.63 24.72
N ARG A 31 -9.28 6.22 24.57
CA ARG A 31 -8.15 7.17 24.51
C ARG A 31 -8.20 8.07 23.28
N THR A 32 -8.62 7.53 22.14
CA THR A 32 -8.62 8.27 20.87
C THR A 32 -9.77 9.25 20.78
N LEU A 33 -10.97 8.87 21.27
CA LEU A 33 -12.17 9.68 21.20
C LEU A 33 -12.45 10.46 22.50
N HIS A 34 -11.63 10.27 23.53
CA HIS A 34 -11.84 10.89 24.85
C HIS A 34 -13.23 10.61 25.45
N VAL A 35 -13.68 9.37 25.36
CA VAL A 35 -14.92 8.86 25.96
C VAL A 35 -14.61 7.82 27.02
N THR A 36 -15.56 7.52 27.93
CA THR A 36 -15.47 6.40 28.86
C THR A 36 -16.37 5.27 28.36
N MET A 37 -15.85 4.05 28.28
CA MET A 37 -16.54 2.86 27.79
C MET A 37 -16.54 1.78 28.88
N ILE A 38 -17.73 1.32 29.29
CA ILE A 38 -17.89 0.33 30.37
C ILE A 38 -18.74 -0.82 29.82
N THR A 39 -18.19 -2.03 29.81
CA THR A 39 -18.93 -3.24 29.48
C THR A 39 -19.53 -3.84 30.74
N ARG A 40 -20.83 -4.10 30.73
CA ARG A 40 -21.53 -4.78 31.83
C ARG A 40 -22.76 -5.52 31.29
N ASP A 41 -22.91 -6.78 31.71
CA ASP A 41 -24.11 -7.62 31.45
C ASP A 41 -24.52 -7.67 29.96
N GLY A 42 -23.56 -7.77 29.04
CA GLY A 42 -23.82 -7.82 27.60
C GLY A 42 -24.17 -6.45 26.96
N ALA A 43 -23.95 -5.35 27.69
CA ALA A 43 -24.14 -4.00 27.17
C ALA A 43 -22.87 -3.17 27.31
N LEU A 44 -22.64 -2.28 26.34
CA LEU A 44 -21.59 -1.26 26.35
C LEU A 44 -22.21 0.09 26.67
N LYS A 45 -21.83 0.66 27.80
CA LYS A 45 -22.15 2.05 28.17
C LYS A 45 -21.05 2.96 27.70
N ILE A 46 -21.38 4.02 26.94
CA ILE A 46 -20.45 5.05 26.47
C ILE A 46 -20.84 6.39 27.09
N ILE A 47 -19.90 7.08 27.70
CA ILE A 47 -20.08 8.35 28.40
C ILE A 47 -19.10 9.37 27.81
N GLY A 48 -19.59 10.56 27.43
CA GLY A 48 -18.74 11.63 26.90
C GLY A 48 -19.54 12.77 26.27
N PRO A 49 -18.87 13.66 25.52
CA PRO A 49 -19.53 14.67 24.68
C PRO A 49 -20.35 14.04 23.57
N GLU A 50 -21.46 14.64 23.17
CA GLU A 50 -22.39 14.10 22.19
C GLU A 50 -21.72 13.70 20.86
N GLN A 51 -20.86 14.54 20.34
CA GLN A 51 -20.15 14.26 19.06
C GLN A 51 -19.26 13.05 19.15
N THR A 52 -18.44 12.93 20.23
CA THR A 52 -17.53 11.82 20.41
C THR A 52 -18.25 10.52 20.73
N ILE A 53 -19.41 10.56 21.40
CA ILE A 53 -20.28 9.41 21.57
C ILE A 53 -20.82 8.91 20.25
N ARG A 54 -21.26 9.80 19.33
CA ARG A 54 -21.73 9.39 17.98
C ARG A 54 -20.61 8.68 17.23
N GLN A 55 -19.40 9.23 17.27
CA GLN A 55 -18.21 8.60 16.66
C GLN A 55 -17.90 7.23 17.28
N ALA A 56 -17.85 7.13 18.62
CA ALA A 56 -17.61 5.86 19.31
C ALA A 56 -18.69 4.81 19.01
N LYS A 57 -19.96 5.21 18.95
CA LYS A 57 -21.08 4.35 18.59
C LYS A 57 -20.94 3.82 17.16
N SER A 58 -20.56 4.67 16.22
CA SER A 58 -20.33 4.29 14.82
C SER A 58 -19.18 3.30 14.71
N VAL A 59 -18.01 3.60 15.31
CA VAL A 59 -16.86 2.69 15.35
C VAL A 59 -17.28 1.32 15.89
N PHE A 60 -17.97 1.30 17.03
CA PHE A 60 -18.35 0.07 17.68
C PHE A 60 -19.35 -0.75 16.85
N ASN A 61 -20.37 -0.11 16.27
CA ASN A 61 -21.34 -0.77 15.41
C ASN A 61 -20.67 -1.38 14.17
N ASN A 62 -19.73 -0.68 13.56
CA ASN A 62 -18.96 -1.20 12.42
C ASN A 62 -18.15 -2.44 12.79
N LEU A 63 -17.48 -2.43 13.95
CA LEU A 63 -16.72 -3.59 14.44
C LEU A 63 -17.65 -4.76 14.77
N LEU A 64 -18.84 -4.49 15.35
CA LEU A 64 -19.85 -5.50 15.64
C LEU A 64 -20.36 -6.15 14.35
N GLU A 65 -20.69 -5.37 13.34
CA GLU A 65 -21.14 -5.91 12.05
C GLU A 65 -20.07 -6.73 11.34
N LEU A 66 -18.78 -6.30 11.39
CA LEU A 66 -17.66 -7.10 10.90
C LEU A 66 -17.56 -8.44 11.64
N SER A 67 -17.71 -8.42 12.98
CA SER A 67 -17.68 -9.63 13.81
C SER A 67 -18.84 -10.58 13.50
N LYS A 68 -20.06 -10.07 13.33
CA LYS A 68 -21.26 -10.85 12.91
C LYS A 68 -21.07 -11.54 11.56
N ARG A 69 -20.26 -10.97 10.68
CA ARG A 69 -19.90 -11.56 9.38
C ARG A 69 -18.77 -12.58 9.47
N GLY A 70 -18.34 -12.95 10.68
CA GLY A 70 -17.29 -13.94 10.91
C GLY A 70 -15.87 -13.40 10.77
N ASN A 71 -15.67 -12.09 10.73
CA ASN A 71 -14.33 -11.53 10.71
C ASN A 71 -13.70 -11.53 12.10
N THR A 72 -12.43 -11.91 12.19
CA THR A 72 -11.62 -11.64 13.39
C THR A 72 -11.23 -10.17 13.39
N ILE A 73 -11.65 -9.43 14.42
CA ILE A 73 -11.30 -8.03 14.57
C ILE A 73 -9.81 -7.92 14.95
N THR A 74 -9.13 -7.05 14.26
CA THR A 74 -7.71 -6.74 14.47
C THR A 74 -7.56 -5.28 14.90
N GLU A 75 -6.41 -4.94 15.49
CA GLU A 75 -6.10 -3.55 15.84
C GLU A 75 -6.22 -2.62 14.63
N GLN A 76 -5.85 -3.09 13.43
CA GLN A 76 -6.02 -2.33 12.18
C GLN A 76 -7.48 -2.03 11.83
N ASN A 77 -8.40 -2.97 12.10
CA ASN A 77 -9.82 -2.71 11.89
C ASN A 77 -10.30 -1.58 12.81
N VAL A 78 -9.81 -1.56 14.07
CA VAL A 78 -10.13 -0.51 15.03
C VAL A 78 -9.55 0.84 14.58
N ASP A 79 -8.27 0.88 14.18
CA ASP A 79 -7.63 2.12 13.70
C ASP A 79 -8.33 2.68 12.47
N TYR A 80 -8.70 1.80 11.55
CA TYR A 80 -9.39 2.19 10.35
C TYR A 80 -10.80 2.71 10.65
N ALA A 81 -11.56 2.02 11.51
CA ALA A 81 -12.88 2.47 11.95
C ALA A 81 -12.81 3.83 12.66
N LEU A 82 -11.81 4.03 13.51
CA LEU A 82 -11.54 5.33 14.14
C LEU A 82 -11.25 6.42 13.11
N SER A 83 -10.40 6.14 12.13
CA SER A 83 -10.05 7.14 11.09
C SER A 83 -11.27 7.56 10.26
N LEU A 84 -12.18 6.65 9.96
CA LEU A 84 -13.41 6.93 9.23
C LEU A 84 -14.42 7.71 10.05
N SER A 85 -14.52 7.47 11.37
CA SER A 85 -15.44 8.19 12.26
C SER A 85 -15.19 9.70 12.31
N PHE A 86 -13.96 10.15 11.99
CA PHE A 86 -13.62 11.57 11.85
C PHE A 86 -14.05 12.17 10.51
N THR A 87 -14.40 11.35 9.50
CA THR A 87 -14.71 11.80 8.13
C THR A 87 -16.17 11.61 7.74
N GLU A 88 -17.04 11.16 8.65
CA GLU A 88 -18.46 10.85 8.42
C GLU A 88 -18.73 9.83 7.29
N LYS A 89 -17.76 8.92 7.06
CA LYS A 89 -17.84 7.89 5.99
C LYS A 89 -18.01 6.47 6.53
N ASP A 90 -18.70 6.33 7.63
CA ASP A 90 -18.76 5.10 8.43
C ASP A 90 -19.36 3.88 7.71
N GLU A 91 -20.32 4.07 6.80
CA GLU A 91 -20.97 2.97 6.07
C GLU A 91 -20.04 2.25 5.08
N GLN A 92 -18.95 2.88 4.71
CA GLN A 92 -18.03 2.37 3.70
C GLN A 92 -17.25 1.11 4.13
N ILE A 93 -17.06 0.88 5.43
CA ILE A 93 -16.38 -0.32 5.95
C ILE A 93 -17.11 -1.59 5.53
N LEU A 94 -18.44 -1.57 5.59
CA LEU A 94 -19.26 -2.73 5.29
C LEU A 94 -19.31 -3.06 3.79
N GLU A 95 -19.15 -2.07 2.93
CA GLU A 95 -19.04 -2.27 1.48
C GLU A 95 -17.68 -2.87 1.10
N ILE A 96 -16.60 -2.39 1.72
CA ILE A 96 -15.26 -2.92 1.52
C ILE A 96 -15.20 -4.41 1.89
N ASP A 97 -15.83 -4.78 3.00
CA ASP A 97 -15.80 -6.15 3.51
C ASP A 97 -16.47 -7.17 2.57
N LYS A 98 -17.43 -6.75 1.78
CA LYS A 98 -18.13 -7.60 0.80
C LYS A 98 -17.32 -7.86 -0.47
N ASP A 99 -16.30 -7.05 -0.76
CA ASP A 99 -15.56 -7.09 -2.01
C ASP A 99 -14.43 -8.12 -1.98
N ILE A 100 -14.79 -9.39 -2.16
CA ILE A 100 -13.80 -10.47 -2.25
C ILE A 100 -13.24 -10.51 -3.68
N ILE A 101 -11.93 -10.26 -3.81
CA ILE A 101 -11.19 -10.34 -5.07
C ILE A 101 -10.96 -11.80 -5.45
N CYS A 102 -10.33 -12.55 -4.56
CA CYS A 102 -10.04 -13.98 -4.73
C CYS A 102 -9.89 -14.65 -3.36
N ARG A 103 -9.60 -15.95 -3.36
CA ARG A 103 -9.22 -16.68 -2.14
C ARG A 103 -7.79 -17.20 -2.29
N THR A 104 -7.03 -17.15 -1.19
CA THR A 104 -5.71 -17.79 -1.10
C THR A 104 -5.84 -19.32 -1.18
N ILE A 105 -4.72 -20.02 -1.34
CA ILE A 105 -4.68 -21.48 -1.31
C ILE A 105 -5.26 -22.07 0.00
N THR A 106 -5.16 -21.33 1.11
CA THR A 106 -5.74 -21.73 2.41
C THR A 106 -7.22 -21.39 2.55
N GLY A 107 -7.88 -20.90 1.49
CA GLY A 107 -9.29 -20.50 1.49
C GLY A 107 -9.55 -19.10 2.08
N LYS A 108 -8.55 -18.41 2.58
CA LYS A 108 -8.69 -17.07 3.18
C LYS A 108 -9.07 -16.04 2.09
N PRO A 109 -10.12 -15.25 2.30
CA PRO A 109 -10.52 -14.24 1.32
C PRO A 109 -9.49 -13.11 1.25
N VAL A 110 -9.17 -12.70 0.02
CA VAL A 110 -8.40 -11.50 -0.27
C VAL A 110 -9.38 -10.41 -0.67
N LYS A 111 -9.37 -9.32 0.07
CA LYS A 111 -10.28 -8.19 -0.11
C LYS A 111 -9.56 -6.88 0.24
N PRO A 112 -10.02 -5.73 -0.27
CA PRO A 112 -9.54 -4.43 0.19
C PRO A 112 -9.76 -4.32 1.70
N LYS A 113 -8.89 -3.61 2.39
CA LYS A 113 -8.99 -3.34 3.83
C LYS A 113 -9.22 -1.86 4.13
N THR A 114 -9.02 -0.99 3.15
CA THR A 114 -9.21 0.46 3.25
C THR A 114 -9.93 0.99 2.03
N MET A 115 -10.48 2.21 2.11
CA MET A 115 -11.14 2.86 0.97
C MET A 115 -10.17 3.14 -0.18
N GLY A 116 -8.94 3.54 0.12
CA GLY A 116 -7.92 3.71 -0.91
C GLY A 116 -7.66 2.40 -1.66
N GLN A 117 -7.55 1.29 -0.94
CA GLN A 117 -7.43 -0.04 -1.54
C GLN A 117 -8.67 -0.43 -2.37
N LYS A 118 -9.89 -0.11 -1.89
CA LYS A 118 -11.13 -0.36 -2.62
C LYS A 118 -11.18 0.43 -3.92
N GLN A 119 -10.86 1.73 -3.87
CA GLN A 119 -10.76 2.59 -5.05
C GLN A 119 -9.73 2.06 -6.05
N TYR A 120 -8.59 1.59 -5.57
CA TYR A 120 -7.56 0.97 -6.41
C TYR A 120 -8.07 -0.28 -7.14
N VAL A 121 -8.71 -1.18 -6.43
CA VAL A 121 -9.32 -2.40 -7.00
C VAL A 121 -10.39 -2.05 -8.02
N ASP A 122 -11.25 -1.07 -7.73
CA ASP A 122 -12.31 -0.62 -8.65
C ASP A 122 -11.74 0.02 -9.93
N LEU A 123 -10.63 0.78 -9.81
CA LEU A 123 -9.92 1.30 -10.96
C LEU A 123 -9.32 0.18 -11.82
N ILE A 124 -8.72 -0.84 -11.19
CA ILE A 124 -8.18 -2.01 -11.91
C ILE A 124 -9.28 -2.73 -12.69
N ARG A 125 -10.49 -2.83 -12.15
CA ARG A 125 -11.63 -3.42 -12.87
C ARG A 125 -12.04 -2.61 -14.09
N LYS A 126 -12.02 -1.28 -13.97
CA LYS A 126 -12.60 -0.37 -14.96
C LYS A 126 -11.64 0.09 -16.06
N LYS A 127 -10.34 0.20 -15.75
CA LYS A 127 -9.34 0.82 -16.64
C LYS A 127 -8.37 -0.21 -17.20
N MET A 128 -7.89 0.03 -18.42
CA MET A 128 -6.88 -0.82 -19.06
C MET A 128 -5.51 -0.68 -18.40
N ILE A 129 -5.12 0.54 -18.06
CA ILE A 129 -3.85 0.86 -17.41
C ILE A 129 -4.14 1.56 -16.07
N VAL A 130 -3.55 1.07 -14.99
CA VAL A 130 -3.71 1.67 -13.66
C VAL A 130 -2.36 1.87 -12.99
N PHE A 131 -2.12 3.08 -12.51
CA PHE A 131 -0.99 3.42 -11.67
C PHE A 131 -1.43 3.39 -10.20
N GLY A 132 -0.86 2.48 -9.42
CA GLY A 132 -1.01 2.39 -7.97
C GLY A 132 0.19 3.00 -7.28
N ILE A 133 0.05 4.21 -6.73
CA ILE A 133 1.14 5.03 -6.21
C ILE A 133 0.94 5.20 -4.70
N GLY A 134 1.98 5.06 -3.91
CA GLY A 134 1.90 5.30 -2.46
C GLY A 134 2.97 4.56 -1.66
N PRO A 135 2.99 4.76 -0.34
CA PRO A 135 4.01 4.20 0.55
C PRO A 135 4.05 2.66 0.53
N ALA A 136 5.19 2.12 0.94
CA ALA A 136 5.33 0.68 1.16
C ALA A 136 4.33 0.20 2.23
N GLY A 137 3.79 -1.03 2.06
CA GLY A 137 2.81 -1.62 2.98
C GLY A 137 1.36 -1.25 2.73
N THR A 138 1.04 -0.45 1.70
CA THR A 138 -0.35 -0.14 1.29
C THR A 138 -1.00 -1.25 0.46
N GLY A 139 -0.31 -2.35 0.20
CA GLY A 139 -0.85 -3.53 -0.49
C GLY A 139 -0.93 -3.42 -2.02
N LYS A 140 -0.32 -2.40 -2.64
CA LYS A 140 -0.36 -2.15 -4.10
C LYS A 140 -0.09 -3.40 -4.94
N THR A 141 1.08 -3.96 -4.76
CA THR A 141 1.55 -5.13 -5.51
C THR A 141 0.72 -6.36 -5.20
N TYR A 142 0.39 -6.58 -3.92
CA TYR A 142 -0.40 -7.75 -3.49
C TYR A 142 -1.83 -7.73 -4.06
N LEU A 143 -2.51 -6.58 -4.05
CA LEU A 143 -3.84 -6.44 -4.64
C LEU A 143 -3.80 -6.55 -6.17
N ALA A 144 -2.80 -5.95 -6.82
CA ALA A 144 -2.60 -6.10 -8.26
C ALA A 144 -2.42 -7.57 -8.67
N MET A 145 -1.62 -8.32 -7.91
CA MET A 145 -1.40 -9.76 -8.14
C MET A 145 -2.66 -10.58 -7.87
N SER A 146 -3.42 -10.25 -6.85
CA SER A 146 -4.69 -10.90 -6.55
C SER A 146 -5.69 -10.70 -7.69
N MET A 147 -5.75 -9.51 -8.28
CA MET A 147 -6.57 -9.18 -9.43
C MET A 147 -6.09 -9.92 -10.70
N ALA A 148 -4.77 -10.00 -10.91
CA ALA A 148 -4.18 -10.73 -12.02
C ALA A 148 -4.51 -12.23 -11.98
N ILE A 149 -4.37 -12.84 -10.80
CA ILE A 149 -4.68 -14.26 -10.60
C ILE A 149 -6.19 -14.52 -10.77
N GLN A 150 -7.04 -13.61 -10.31
CA GLN A 150 -8.48 -13.69 -10.52
C GLN A 150 -8.84 -13.61 -12.01
N ALA A 151 -8.30 -12.63 -12.73
CA ALA A 151 -8.52 -12.46 -14.18
C ALA A 151 -8.00 -13.66 -14.99
N PHE A 152 -6.88 -14.24 -14.59
CA PHE A 152 -6.35 -15.45 -15.20
C PHE A 152 -7.22 -16.68 -14.94
N LYS A 153 -7.69 -16.87 -13.69
CA LYS A 153 -8.59 -17.98 -13.33
C LYS A 153 -9.96 -17.88 -13.99
N SER A 154 -10.47 -16.68 -14.21
CA SER A 154 -11.74 -16.44 -14.91
C SER A 154 -11.63 -16.47 -16.43
N GLY A 155 -10.42 -16.59 -16.98
CA GLY A 155 -10.20 -16.60 -18.43
C GLY A 155 -10.30 -15.24 -19.11
N GLU A 156 -10.31 -14.15 -18.36
CA GLU A 156 -10.26 -12.78 -18.92
C GLU A 156 -8.93 -12.52 -19.66
N VAL A 157 -7.85 -13.11 -19.15
CA VAL A 157 -6.52 -13.06 -19.77
C VAL A 157 -5.95 -14.46 -19.89
N SER A 158 -5.10 -14.68 -20.88
CA SER A 158 -4.47 -15.98 -21.11
C SER A 158 -3.16 -16.15 -20.36
N ARG A 159 -2.56 -15.08 -19.83
CA ARG A 159 -1.26 -15.13 -19.14
C ARG A 159 -1.09 -13.97 -18.16
N ILE A 160 -0.17 -14.16 -17.22
CA ILE A 160 0.27 -13.16 -16.25
C ILE A 160 1.75 -12.87 -16.50
N ILE A 161 2.11 -11.59 -16.57
CA ILE A 161 3.50 -11.14 -16.73
C ILE A 161 3.81 -10.19 -15.56
N LEU A 162 4.76 -10.59 -14.74
CA LEU A 162 5.25 -9.81 -13.61
C LEU A 162 6.65 -9.32 -13.93
N THR A 163 6.84 -8.03 -13.85
CA THR A 163 8.15 -7.43 -14.17
C THR A 163 8.54 -6.37 -13.16
N ARG A 164 9.84 -6.26 -12.97
CA ARG A 164 10.46 -5.30 -12.05
C ARG A 164 11.72 -4.73 -12.69
N PRO A 165 12.04 -3.43 -12.54
CA PRO A 165 13.34 -2.93 -12.93
C PRO A 165 14.41 -3.63 -12.09
N ALA A 166 15.37 -4.27 -12.73
CA ALA A 166 16.56 -4.75 -12.06
C ALA A 166 17.49 -3.55 -11.86
N ILE A 167 17.43 -2.92 -10.69
CA ILE A 167 18.36 -1.88 -10.28
C ILE A 167 19.20 -2.44 -9.16
N GLU A 168 20.49 -2.31 -9.36
CA GLU A 168 21.46 -2.41 -8.29
C GLU A 168 21.48 -1.08 -7.55
N ALA A 169 21.17 -1.11 -6.26
CA ALA A 169 21.47 0.02 -5.37
C ALA A 169 22.99 0.18 -5.26
N GLY A 170 23.60 0.86 -6.26
CA GLY A 170 25.03 1.13 -6.30
C GLY A 170 25.95 -0.03 -6.70
N GLU A 171 25.44 -1.23 -6.88
CA GLU A 171 26.19 -2.41 -7.35
C GLU A 171 25.96 -2.67 -8.84
N LYS A 172 27.03 -2.78 -9.62
CA LYS A 172 26.91 -3.21 -11.02
C LYS A 172 26.66 -4.72 -11.03
N LEU A 173 25.62 -5.22 -11.74
CA LEU A 173 25.27 -6.65 -11.90
C LEU A 173 26.50 -7.55 -12.21
N GLY A 174 27.62 -6.94 -12.64
CA GLY A 174 28.86 -7.61 -12.90
C GLY A 174 29.62 -8.17 -11.69
N PHE A 175 29.30 -7.75 -10.46
CA PHE A 175 30.06 -8.17 -9.26
C PHE A 175 29.47 -9.38 -8.51
N LEU A 176 28.23 -9.76 -8.77
CA LEU A 176 27.63 -10.96 -8.14
C LEU A 176 28.10 -12.21 -8.89
N PRO A 177 28.55 -13.28 -8.21
CA PRO A 177 28.87 -14.57 -8.84
C PRO A 177 27.59 -15.24 -9.33
N GLY A 178 27.66 -15.94 -10.48
CA GLY A 178 26.54 -16.68 -11.07
C GLY A 178 26.09 -16.13 -12.43
N ASP A 179 25.14 -16.83 -13.04
CA ASP A 179 24.48 -16.40 -14.27
C ASP A 179 23.55 -15.19 -14.03
N LEU A 180 23.11 -14.53 -15.09
CA LEU A 180 22.27 -13.34 -15.01
C LEU A 180 20.96 -13.61 -14.25
N GLN A 181 20.43 -14.81 -14.39
CA GLN A 181 19.15 -15.20 -13.79
C GLN A 181 19.26 -15.34 -12.27
N SER A 182 20.31 -16.01 -11.78
CA SER A 182 20.56 -16.14 -10.34
C SER A 182 20.86 -14.81 -9.64
N LYS A 183 21.39 -13.83 -10.37
CA LYS A 183 21.63 -12.46 -9.86
C LYS A 183 20.34 -11.63 -9.71
N ILE A 184 19.35 -11.88 -10.55
CA ILE A 184 18.08 -11.12 -10.58
C ILE A 184 17.03 -11.75 -9.68
N ASP A 185 17.11 -13.04 -9.43
CA ASP A 185 16.13 -13.83 -8.66
C ASP A 185 15.82 -13.23 -7.27
N PRO A 186 16.79 -12.71 -6.47
CA PRO A 186 16.50 -12.07 -5.20
C PRO A 186 15.57 -10.87 -5.30
N TYR A 187 15.66 -10.09 -6.38
CA TYR A 187 14.81 -8.90 -6.61
C TYR A 187 13.38 -9.28 -7.02
N LEU A 188 13.19 -10.47 -7.57
CA LEU A 188 11.89 -11.00 -7.97
C LEU A 188 11.19 -11.80 -6.86
N ARG A 189 11.91 -12.16 -5.81
CA ARG A 189 11.42 -13.00 -4.72
C ARG A 189 10.10 -12.54 -4.09
N PRO A 190 9.89 -11.24 -3.80
CA PRO A 190 8.61 -10.77 -3.28
C PRO A 190 7.42 -11.06 -4.19
N LEU A 191 7.64 -11.14 -5.50
CA LEU A 191 6.61 -11.50 -6.47
C LEU A 191 6.28 -12.99 -6.40
N TYR A 192 7.28 -13.85 -6.26
CA TYR A 192 7.08 -15.30 -6.08
C TYR A 192 6.34 -15.60 -4.77
N ASP A 193 6.72 -14.94 -3.67
CA ASP A 193 6.09 -15.14 -2.37
C ASP A 193 4.58 -14.83 -2.42
N ALA A 194 4.19 -13.76 -3.08
CA ALA A 194 2.78 -13.41 -3.24
C ALA A 194 2.05 -14.39 -4.18
N LEU A 195 2.67 -14.85 -5.28
CA LEU A 195 2.12 -15.89 -6.16
C LEU A 195 1.87 -17.19 -5.37
N TYR A 196 2.85 -17.64 -4.60
CA TYR A 196 2.74 -18.86 -3.80
C TYR A 196 1.64 -18.75 -2.73
N GLN A 197 1.52 -17.60 -2.09
CA GLN A 197 0.49 -17.37 -1.09
C GLN A 197 -0.93 -17.42 -1.68
N ILE A 198 -1.13 -16.87 -2.90
CA ILE A 198 -2.46 -16.74 -3.48
C ILE A 198 -2.86 -17.98 -4.26
N MET A 199 -1.98 -18.52 -5.11
CA MET A 199 -2.34 -19.63 -6.01
C MET A 199 -1.69 -20.96 -5.66
N GLY A 200 -0.69 -20.98 -4.78
CA GLY A 200 0.09 -22.16 -4.40
C GLY A 200 1.30 -22.41 -5.29
N ALA A 201 2.34 -23.02 -4.72
CA ALA A 201 3.59 -23.28 -5.42
C ALA A 201 3.41 -24.23 -6.61
N GLU A 202 2.66 -25.33 -6.43
CA GLU A 202 2.41 -26.32 -7.47
C GLU A 202 1.68 -25.72 -8.69
N SER A 203 0.61 -24.95 -8.45
CA SER A 203 -0.14 -24.28 -9.51
C SER A 203 0.71 -23.24 -10.23
N TYR A 204 1.54 -22.48 -9.48
CA TYR A 204 2.48 -21.54 -10.08
C TYR A 204 3.48 -22.26 -10.99
N LEU A 205 4.17 -23.30 -10.50
CA LEU A 205 5.19 -24.03 -11.25
C LEU A 205 4.61 -24.60 -12.55
N HIS A 206 3.46 -25.26 -12.48
CA HIS A 206 2.78 -25.80 -13.64
C HIS A 206 2.44 -24.76 -14.71
N ASN A 207 1.94 -23.57 -14.30
CA ASN A 207 1.61 -22.51 -15.24
C ASN A 207 2.88 -21.77 -15.75
N SER A 208 3.92 -21.68 -14.94
CA SER A 208 5.20 -21.11 -15.33
C SER A 208 5.91 -21.97 -16.38
N GLU A 209 5.95 -23.30 -16.20
CA GLU A 209 6.50 -24.24 -17.18
C GLU A 209 5.78 -24.17 -18.54
N LYS A 210 4.48 -23.87 -18.53
CA LYS A 210 3.68 -23.63 -19.75
C LYS A 210 3.86 -22.23 -20.35
N GLY A 211 4.63 -21.36 -19.71
CA GLY A 211 4.79 -19.97 -20.13
C GLY A 211 3.53 -19.10 -19.95
N LEU A 212 2.56 -19.55 -19.14
CA LEU A 212 1.34 -18.80 -18.85
C LEU A 212 1.54 -17.79 -17.71
N ILE A 213 2.51 -18.03 -16.83
CA ILE A 213 2.93 -17.08 -15.80
C ILE A 213 4.42 -16.84 -15.94
N GLU A 214 4.78 -15.62 -16.19
CA GLU A 214 6.16 -15.17 -16.40
C GLU A 214 6.54 -14.14 -15.33
N VAL A 215 7.68 -14.34 -14.67
CA VAL A 215 8.30 -13.36 -13.79
C VAL A 215 9.68 -13.06 -14.37
N ALA A 216 9.88 -11.82 -14.83
CA ALA A 216 11.07 -11.43 -15.57
C ALA A 216 11.48 -9.98 -15.33
N PRO A 217 12.76 -9.64 -15.48
CA PRO A 217 13.23 -8.25 -15.43
C PRO A 217 12.59 -7.41 -16.53
N LEU A 218 12.39 -6.12 -16.26
CA LEU A 218 11.80 -5.17 -17.21
C LEU A 218 12.54 -5.14 -18.57
N ALA A 219 13.85 -5.33 -18.58
CA ALA A 219 14.64 -5.35 -19.80
C ALA A 219 14.18 -6.43 -20.81
N TYR A 220 13.61 -7.54 -20.32
CA TYR A 220 13.15 -8.67 -21.16
C TYR A 220 11.82 -8.38 -21.86
N MET A 221 11.18 -7.26 -21.56
CA MET A 221 9.97 -6.81 -22.25
C MET A 221 10.29 -6.11 -23.58
N ARG A 222 11.56 -5.74 -23.81
CA ARG A 222 11.97 -5.03 -25.03
C ARG A 222 11.76 -5.87 -26.28
N GLY A 223 11.18 -5.27 -27.32
CA GLY A 223 10.94 -5.94 -28.61
C GLY A 223 9.75 -6.91 -28.64
N ARG A 224 9.01 -7.03 -27.54
CA ARG A 224 7.82 -7.90 -27.43
C ARG A 224 6.54 -7.10 -27.65
N THR A 225 5.47 -7.80 -28.01
CA THR A 225 4.08 -7.34 -27.90
C THR A 225 3.37 -8.25 -26.92
N LEU A 226 2.74 -7.66 -25.91
CA LEU A 226 2.16 -8.38 -24.79
C LEU A 226 0.62 -8.36 -24.94
N ASP A 227 0.10 -9.33 -25.70
CA ASP A 227 -1.33 -9.50 -25.95
C ASP A 227 -2.00 -10.43 -24.93
N ASN A 228 -3.28 -10.22 -24.65
CA ASN A 228 -4.14 -11.04 -23.81
C ASN A 228 -3.49 -11.37 -22.44
N ALA A 229 -2.80 -10.40 -21.84
CA ALA A 229 -2.02 -10.57 -20.65
C ALA A 229 -2.44 -9.61 -19.54
N PHE A 230 -2.36 -10.08 -18.31
CA PHE A 230 -2.36 -9.19 -17.14
C PHE A 230 -0.91 -8.91 -16.75
N ILE A 231 -0.49 -7.65 -16.88
CA ILE A 231 0.91 -7.26 -16.76
C ILE A 231 1.07 -6.36 -15.54
N ILE A 232 2.04 -6.67 -14.69
CA ILE A 232 2.36 -5.86 -13.51
C ILE A 232 3.81 -5.41 -13.60
N LEU A 233 4.01 -4.09 -13.61
CA LEU A 233 5.33 -3.48 -13.40
C LEU A 233 5.42 -2.98 -11.96
N ASP A 234 6.20 -3.67 -11.15
CA ASP A 234 6.44 -3.33 -9.75
C ASP A 234 7.69 -2.47 -9.57
N GLU A 235 7.76 -1.68 -8.49
CA GLU A 235 8.84 -0.74 -8.17
C GLU A 235 9.17 0.25 -9.31
N ALA A 236 8.13 0.74 -9.96
CA ALA A 236 8.24 1.54 -11.17
C ALA A 236 8.95 2.90 -10.95
N GLN A 237 9.05 3.40 -9.71
CA GLN A 237 9.82 4.60 -9.39
C GLN A 237 11.30 4.46 -9.75
N ASN A 238 11.77 3.21 -9.82
CA ASN A 238 13.15 2.85 -10.16
C ASN A 238 13.37 2.66 -11.66
N THR A 239 12.40 2.98 -12.52
CA THR A 239 12.58 3.03 -13.97
C THR A 239 13.10 4.38 -14.41
N THR A 240 13.83 4.41 -15.51
CA THR A 240 14.09 5.64 -16.26
C THR A 240 12.90 5.99 -17.15
N PRO A 241 12.74 7.26 -17.62
CA PRO A 241 11.68 7.64 -18.56
C PRO A 241 11.68 6.81 -19.86
N ALA A 242 12.88 6.44 -20.35
CA ALA A 242 13.02 5.60 -21.52
C ALA A 242 12.52 4.17 -21.30
N GLN A 243 12.82 3.59 -20.13
CA GLN A 243 12.33 2.25 -19.76
C GLN A 243 10.83 2.24 -19.58
N MET A 244 10.25 3.24 -18.91
CA MET A 244 8.80 3.36 -18.73
C MET A 244 8.10 3.49 -20.09
N LYS A 245 8.58 4.37 -20.98
CA LYS A 245 8.05 4.51 -22.33
C LYS A 245 8.15 3.20 -23.10
N MET A 246 9.32 2.54 -23.05
CA MET A 246 9.53 1.25 -23.70
C MET A 246 8.49 0.23 -23.21
N PHE A 247 8.25 0.12 -21.91
CA PHE A 247 7.30 -0.81 -21.32
C PHE A 247 5.86 -0.53 -21.75
N LEU A 248 5.39 0.71 -21.57
CA LEU A 248 4.01 1.10 -21.92
C LEU A 248 3.67 0.93 -23.40
N THR A 249 4.68 0.98 -24.29
CA THR A 249 4.51 0.73 -25.71
C THR A 249 4.56 -0.77 -26.10
N ARG A 250 4.68 -1.67 -25.16
CA ARG A 250 4.62 -3.14 -25.39
C ARG A 250 3.23 -3.71 -25.21
N ILE A 251 2.30 -2.93 -24.69
CA ILE A 251 0.94 -3.37 -24.37
C ILE A 251 0.19 -3.67 -25.66
N GLY A 252 -0.30 -4.89 -25.78
CA GLY A 252 -1.09 -5.36 -26.89
C GLY A 252 -2.58 -5.45 -26.59
N PHE A 253 -3.33 -5.99 -27.53
CA PHE A 253 -4.78 -6.12 -27.43
C PHE A 253 -5.19 -7.12 -26.33
N GLY A 254 -6.32 -6.85 -25.66
CA GLY A 254 -6.86 -7.72 -24.62
C GLY A 254 -6.02 -7.74 -23.33
N SER A 255 -5.05 -6.83 -23.20
CA SER A 255 -4.19 -6.78 -22.02
C SER A 255 -4.61 -5.71 -21.03
N LYS A 256 -4.32 -5.97 -19.76
CA LYS A 256 -4.48 -5.05 -18.62
C LYS A 256 -3.13 -4.82 -17.96
N VAL A 257 -2.83 -3.57 -17.61
CA VAL A 257 -1.52 -3.20 -17.04
C VAL A 257 -1.67 -2.47 -15.73
N ILE A 258 -0.93 -2.93 -14.75
CA ILE A 258 -0.82 -2.26 -13.46
C ILE A 258 0.63 -1.84 -13.25
N VAL A 259 0.81 -0.57 -12.92
CA VAL A 259 2.12 0.00 -12.57
C VAL A 259 2.08 0.37 -11.11
N THR A 260 2.91 -0.27 -10.28
CA THR A 260 3.00 0.03 -8.84
C THR A 260 4.31 0.74 -8.52
N GLY A 261 4.27 1.67 -7.57
CA GLY A 261 5.48 2.37 -7.15
C GLY A 261 5.29 3.27 -5.94
N ASP A 262 6.44 3.64 -5.36
CA ASP A 262 6.55 4.57 -4.24
C ASP A 262 7.47 5.74 -4.63
N GLN A 263 6.91 6.93 -4.80
CA GLN A 263 7.69 8.12 -5.20
C GLN A 263 8.74 8.55 -4.16
N SER A 264 8.62 8.09 -2.91
CA SER A 264 9.57 8.39 -1.83
C SER A 264 10.78 7.47 -1.82
N GLN A 265 10.68 6.26 -2.42
CA GLN A 265 11.70 5.21 -2.38
C GLN A 265 12.40 5.06 -3.74
N LYS A 266 13.16 6.08 -4.15
CA LYS A 266 13.89 6.06 -5.42
C LYS A 266 15.35 5.66 -5.20
N ASP A 267 15.74 4.55 -5.81
CA ASP A 267 17.13 4.04 -5.80
C ASP A 267 17.91 4.46 -7.05
N LEU A 268 17.35 5.39 -7.84
CA LEU A 268 18.01 5.94 -9.01
C LEU A 268 19.21 6.81 -8.65
N PRO A 269 20.26 6.89 -9.48
CA PRO A 269 21.37 7.79 -9.29
C PRO A 269 20.91 9.24 -9.06
N ALA A 270 21.66 9.98 -8.23
CA ALA A 270 21.33 11.37 -7.92
C ALA A 270 21.16 12.22 -9.19
N GLY A 271 20.04 12.92 -9.29
CA GLY A 271 19.69 13.72 -10.46
C GLY A 271 19.02 12.97 -11.61
N ALA A 272 18.90 11.65 -11.56
CA ALA A 272 18.17 10.89 -12.57
C ALA A 272 16.66 11.08 -12.43
N ALA A 273 15.99 11.31 -13.57
CA ALA A 273 14.53 11.42 -13.59
C ALA A 273 13.86 10.04 -13.46
N SER A 274 12.85 9.94 -12.60
CA SER A 274 12.04 8.72 -12.49
C SER A 274 11.06 8.60 -13.66
N GLY A 275 11.00 7.40 -14.25
CA GLY A 275 10.03 7.05 -15.27
C GLY A 275 8.61 7.10 -14.77
N LEU A 276 8.37 6.72 -13.49
CA LEU A 276 7.06 6.82 -12.85
C LEU A 276 6.60 8.27 -12.78
N ASP A 277 7.43 9.20 -12.29
CA ASP A 277 7.07 10.62 -12.20
C ASP A 277 6.78 11.22 -13.58
N THR A 278 7.62 10.88 -14.56
CA THR A 278 7.42 11.32 -15.93
C THR A 278 6.11 10.80 -16.50
N ALA A 279 5.79 9.51 -16.28
CA ALA A 279 4.55 8.90 -16.76
C ALA A 279 3.32 9.56 -16.14
N ILE A 280 3.32 9.80 -14.82
CA ILE A 280 2.24 10.50 -14.11
C ILE A 280 2.00 11.88 -14.74
N HIS A 281 3.08 12.64 -14.98
CA HIS A 281 2.96 13.99 -15.56
C HIS A 281 2.40 13.97 -16.97
N VAL A 282 2.88 13.06 -17.82
CA VAL A 282 2.55 13.02 -19.26
C VAL A 282 1.18 12.40 -19.52
N LEU A 283 0.81 11.34 -18.75
CA LEU A 283 -0.35 10.51 -19.04
C LEU A 283 -1.63 10.88 -18.27
N LYS A 284 -1.57 11.79 -17.30
CA LYS A 284 -2.71 12.16 -16.45
C LYS A 284 -3.97 12.67 -17.17
N LYS A 285 -3.85 13.07 -18.42
CA LYS A 285 -4.96 13.58 -19.25
C LYS A 285 -5.62 12.51 -20.13
N ILE A 286 -5.14 11.26 -20.07
CA ILE A 286 -5.67 10.17 -20.88
C ILE A 286 -6.72 9.45 -20.03
N ASP A 287 -7.99 9.53 -20.45
CA ASP A 287 -9.13 9.01 -19.66
C ASP A 287 -9.10 7.51 -19.43
N ASP A 288 -8.49 6.72 -20.32
CA ASP A 288 -8.37 5.27 -20.18
C ASP A 288 -7.31 4.82 -19.16
N ILE A 289 -6.51 5.76 -18.65
CA ILE A 289 -5.49 5.51 -17.64
C ILE A 289 -5.98 5.95 -16.27
N GLY A 290 -5.98 5.04 -15.31
CA GLY A 290 -6.34 5.31 -13.92
C GLY A 290 -5.11 5.63 -13.05
N PHE A 291 -5.23 6.61 -12.18
CA PHE A 291 -4.22 6.93 -11.17
C PHE A 291 -4.85 6.82 -9.77
N CYS A 292 -4.33 5.94 -8.95
CA CYS A 292 -4.73 5.78 -7.55
C CYS A 292 -3.57 6.15 -6.64
N TYR A 293 -3.82 7.10 -5.74
CA TYR A 293 -2.86 7.53 -4.74
C TYR A 293 -3.26 6.96 -3.38
N LEU A 294 -2.49 5.98 -2.92
CA LEU A 294 -2.61 5.41 -1.59
C LEU A 294 -1.77 6.23 -0.61
N THR A 295 -2.26 6.37 0.61
CA THR A 295 -1.64 7.21 1.63
C THR A 295 -1.18 6.39 2.84
N SER A 296 -0.61 7.04 3.85
CA SER A 296 -0.25 6.40 5.11
C SER A 296 -1.45 5.76 5.83
N SER A 297 -2.68 6.27 5.62
CA SER A 297 -3.91 5.67 6.16
C SER A 297 -4.26 4.32 5.52
N ASP A 298 -3.69 4.02 4.35
CA ASP A 298 -3.89 2.74 3.65
C ASP A 298 -2.81 1.69 4.00
N VAL A 299 -1.85 2.04 4.86
CA VAL A 299 -0.79 1.11 5.28
C VAL A 299 -1.37 0.00 6.16
N VAL A 300 -1.17 -1.24 5.72
CA VAL A 300 -1.62 -2.45 6.43
C VAL A 300 -0.39 -3.21 6.91
N ARG A 301 0.07 -2.91 8.11
CA ARG A 301 1.26 -3.50 8.72
C ARG A 301 1.00 -3.95 10.16
N HIS A 302 1.89 -4.80 10.66
CA HIS A 302 1.87 -5.14 12.09
C HIS A 302 2.11 -3.87 12.92
N PRO A 303 1.35 -3.61 14.01
CA PRO A 303 1.44 -2.36 14.79
C PRO A 303 2.86 -2.03 15.29
N LEU A 304 3.63 -3.06 15.68
CA LEU A 304 5.03 -2.86 16.07
C LEU A 304 5.90 -2.38 14.92
N VAL A 305 5.69 -2.92 13.71
CA VAL A 305 6.44 -2.49 12.52
C VAL A 305 6.10 -1.05 12.15
N GLN A 306 4.85 -0.64 12.32
CA GLN A 306 4.45 0.75 12.12
C GLN A 306 5.18 1.69 13.09
N LYS A 307 5.21 1.36 14.38
CA LYS A 307 5.96 2.13 15.40
C LYS A 307 7.46 2.21 15.11
N ILE A 308 8.05 1.14 14.56
CA ILE A 308 9.45 1.14 14.16
C ILE A 308 9.68 2.14 13.01
N VAL A 309 8.83 2.11 11.98
CA VAL A 309 8.94 3.04 10.84
C VAL A 309 8.77 4.48 11.31
N GLU A 310 7.76 4.78 12.10
CA GLU A 310 7.52 6.12 12.66
C GLU A 310 8.72 6.64 13.47
N ALA A 311 9.39 5.75 14.24
CA ALA A 311 10.57 6.11 15.00
C ALA A 311 11.77 6.46 14.10
N TYR A 312 11.99 5.70 13.02
CA TYR A 312 13.04 5.99 12.03
C TYR A 312 12.74 7.28 11.26
N ASP A 313 11.51 7.48 10.78
CA ASP A 313 11.10 8.70 10.10
C ASP A 313 11.30 9.95 10.97
N ALA A 314 11.00 9.85 12.27
CA ALA A 314 11.22 10.93 13.23
C ALA A 314 12.71 11.23 13.45
N TYR A 315 13.55 10.21 13.44
CA TYR A 315 15.00 10.36 13.55
C TYR A 315 15.58 11.03 12.31
N GLU A 316 15.24 10.55 11.12
CA GLU A 316 15.72 11.10 9.84
C GLU A 316 15.33 12.58 9.64
N LYS A 317 14.10 12.95 10.03
CA LYS A 317 13.65 14.35 10.00
C LYS A 317 14.50 15.24 10.90
N LYS A 318 14.82 14.78 12.12
CA LYS A 318 15.69 15.53 13.05
C LYS A 318 17.10 15.71 12.50
N ASP A 319 17.65 14.66 11.89
CA ASP A 319 19.01 14.66 11.31
C ASP A 319 19.09 15.58 10.06
N ALA A 320 18.03 15.57 9.23
CA ALA A 320 17.92 16.47 8.08
C ALA A 320 17.81 17.95 8.52
N ASP A 321 17.06 18.26 9.57
CA ASP A 321 16.93 19.60 10.10
C ASP A 321 18.23 20.07 10.77
N ALA A 322 18.92 19.23 11.50
CA ALA A 322 20.24 19.50 12.07
C ALA A 322 21.28 19.80 10.98
N SER A 323 21.27 19.02 9.90
CA SER A 323 22.18 19.22 8.75
C SER A 323 21.90 20.53 7.99
N ARG A 324 20.65 20.94 7.87
CA ARG A 324 20.25 22.23 7.28
C ARG A 324 20.63 23.41 8.17
N GLY A 325 20.54 23.27 9.50
CA GLY A 325 20.97 24.28 10.48
C GLY A 325 22.48 24.55 10.41
N PHE A 326 23.28 23.49 10.24
CA PHE A 326 24.75 23.59 10.13
C PHE A 326 25.20 24.30 8.83
N ARG A 327 24.54 24.04 7.70
CA ARG A 327 24.81 24.70 6.40
C ARG A 327 24.43 26.20 6.42
N ARG A 328 23.39 26.61 7.15
CA ARG A 328 23.02 28.03 7.29
C ARG A 328 24.02 28.82 8.13
N ASN A 329 24.60 28.23 9.16
CA ASN A 329 25.61 28.90 10.00
C ASN A 329 26.99 29.00 9.34
N SER A 330 27.33 28.11 8.39
CA SER A 330 28.61 28.14 7.68
C SER A 330 28.67 29.15 6.51
N SER A 331 27.53 29.59 5.99
CA SER A 331 27.43 30.61 4.94
C SER A 331 27.42 32.05 5.46
N GLY A 332 27.23 32.25 6.78
CA GLY A 332 27.18 33.57 7.40
C GLY A 332 28.55 34.18 7.81
N THR A 333 29.65 33.45 7.66
CA THR A 333 30.96 33.86 8.21
C THR A 333 32.00 34.27 7.14
N ARG A 334 31.65 34.40 5.86
CA ARG A 334 32.60 34.75 4.78
C ARG A 334 32.59 36.21 4.31
N ASP A 335 31.75 37.09 4.85
CA ASP A 335 31.68 38.51 4.42
C ASP A 335 32.08 39.51 5.50
N ARG A 336 33.23 39.29 6.20
CA ARG A 336 33.83 40.33 7.02
C ARG A 336 35.37 40.14 7.12
N LYS A 337 36.10 40.30 5.99
CA LYS A 337 37.54 40.68 5.99
C LYS A 337 37.92 41.04 4.56
N ASP A 338 37.61 42.28 4.16
CA ASP A 338 38.44 43.07 3.27
C ASP A 338 37.90 44.50 3.30
N GLY A 339 38.53 45.30 4.10
CA GLY A 339 38.22 46.74 4.22
C GLY A 339 39.24 47.43 5.08
N GLY A 340 40.39 47.77 4.52
CA GLY A 340 41.26 48.70 5.19
C GLY A 340 42.74 48.47 5.04
N ARG A 341 43.34 49.06 3.97
CA ARG A 341 44.60 49.77 4.01
C ARG A 341 44.99 50.35 2.63
N LYS A 342 44.57 51.58 2.41
CA LYS A 342 45.29 52.54 1.58
C LYS A 342 45.81 53.60 2.53
N ASN A 343 47.11 53.77 2.62
CA ASN A 343 47.87 55.01 2.65
C ASN A 343 49.29 54.69 3.10
N ARG A 344 50.22 54.76 2.27
CA ARG A 344 51.38 55.64 2.00
C ARG A 344 52.28 55.01 0.99
#